data_c3a1d4dad3c2797c31272c8950646f1d
#
_entry.id   c3a1d4dad3c2797c31272c8950646f1d
#
_cell.length_a   1.000
_cell.length_b   1.000
_cell.length_c   1.000
_cell.angle_alpha   90.00
_cell.angle_beta   90.00
_cell.angle_gamma   90.00
#
_symmetry.space_group_name_H-M   'P 1'
#
loop_
_entity.id
_entity.type
_entity.pdbx_description
1 polymer ?
#
loop_
_entity_poly.entity_id
_entity_poly.type
_entity_poly.pdbx_seq_one_letter_code
_entity_poly.pdbx_strand_id
1 'polypeptide(L)'
;ATTGGPVRIETKRRGLRALSVTVLFASLAAATPGIALATPSEDDIARAREAEDAAKMSVAQIEVELASVKTEAELALQKAQSAAEELNGARYALDQATQTARQAQADADKAKADYEAGKKEIASIAQTAYREGGSSLDSLAPYLSSDGLRTVETKQATLDSFSASANIKMQKVAALEQVANVMNDAAVQAQAKQAAATAEVEARTAEAQSAASAAASAQTMTAARRDALVQELARKQNTTVELINQREADLEAQRQAAAAEAARQAAAAEAARQAAAAEAARQAQS
;
A
#
# COMPACT_ATOMS: atom_id res chain seq x y z
N ALA A 1 -54.66 6.86 15.51
CA ALA A 1 -53.73 6.99 16.60
C ALA A 1 -52.68 5.89 16.50
N THR A 2 -51.56 6.12 15.94
CA THR A 2 -50.27 5.50 16.36
C THR A 2 -49.14 6.15 15.57
N THR A 3 -48.38 6.90 16.28
CA THR A 3 -47.19 7.64 15.95
C THR A 3 -46.08 6.66 15.56
N GLY A 4 -45.57 6.75 14.34
CA GLY A 4 -44.32 6.11 13.90
C GLY A 4 -43.20 7.16 13.84
N GLY A 5 -42.30 7.14 14.83
CA GLY A 5 -41.13 8.00 14.87
C GLY A 5 -40.04 7.59 13.86
N PRO A 6 -39.19 8.51 13.40
CA PRO A 6 -38.19 8.22 12.41
C PRO A 6 -37.01 7.44 13.00
N VAL A 7 -36.64 6.37 12.34
CA VAL A 7 -35.41 5.60 12.61
C VAL A 7 -34.20 6.45 12.26
N ARG A 8 -33.48 6.85 13.29
CA ARG A 8 -32.19 7.55 13.19
C ARG A 8 -31.11 6.53 12.85
N ILE A 9 -30.67 6.50 11.61
CA ILE A 9 -29.50 5.72 11.19
C ILE A 9 -28.26 6.44 11.69
N GLU A 10 -27.70 5.96 12.80
CA GLU A 10 -26.36 6.36 13.23
C GLU A 10 -25.31 5.77 12.28
N THR A 11 -24.82 6.58 11.37
CA THR A 11 -23.61 6.28 10.58
C THR A 11 -22.40 6.33 11.51
N LYS A 12 -22.00 5.18 12.01
CA LYS A 12 -20.77 4.97 12.76
C LYS A 12 -19.58 5.22 11.84
N ARG A 13 -19.13 6.47 11.77
CA ARG A 13 -17.87 6.87 11.15
C ARG A 13 -16.74 6.19 11.91
N ARG A 14 -16.22 5.11 11.36
CA ARG A 14 -14.95 4.54 11.81
C ARG A 14 -13.86 5.53 11.40
N GLY A 15 -13.47 6.36 12.38
CA GLY A 15 -12.33 7.26 12.24
C GLY A 15 -11.06 6.46 11.97
N LEU A 16 -10.44 6.76 10.86
CA LEU A 16 -9.07 6.39 10.54
C LEU A 16 -8.20 6.99 11.63
N ARG A 17 -7.72 6.16 12.56
CA ARG A 17 -6.71 6.58 13.54
C ARG A 17 -5.38 6.66 12.80
N ALA A 18 -5.04 7.86 12.37
CA ALA A 18 -3.67 8.19 12.04
C ALA A 18 -2.82 7.93 13.28
N LEU A 19 -1.92 6.97 13.20
CA LEU A 19 -0.87 6.74 14.19
C LEU A 19 0.13 7.89 14.06
N SER A 20 -0.13 8.99 14.74
CA SER A 20 0.86 10.02 14.99
C SER A 20 1.84 9.44 16.01
N VAL A 21 3.06 9.15 15.57
CA VAL A 21 4.17 8.86 16.48
C VAL A 21 4.53 10.18 17.18
N THR A 22 3.88 10.43 18.30
CA THR A 22 4.23 11.55 19.18
C THR A 22 5.38 11.08 20.06
N VAL A 23 6.58 11.59 19.80
CA VAL A 23 7.74 11.43 20.67
C VAL A 23 7.43 12.19 21.96
N LEU A 24 7.06 11.46 23.01
CA LEU A 24 6.78 12.02 24.32
C LEU A 24 8.10 12.18 25.08
N PHE A 25 8.60 13.41 25.15
CA PHE A 25 9.62 13.78 26.14
C PHE A 25 8.98 13.78 27.52
N ALA A 26 9.24 12.72 28.29
CA ALA A 26 8.84 12.69 29.71
C ALA A 26 9.86 13.46 30.54
N SER A 27 9.48 14.65 30.97
CA SER A 27 10.18 15.43 32.03
C SER A 27 10.05 14.71 33.36
N LEU A 28 11.19 14.34 33.96
CA LEU A 28 11.33 13.69 35.26
C LEU A 28 11.13 14.70 36.35
N ALA A 29 10.01 14.66 37.05
CA ALA A 29 9.76 15.42 38.28
C ALA A 29 10.41 14.68 39.46
N ALA A 30 11.23 15.40 40.22
CA ALA A 30 11.88 14.92 41.42
C ALA A 30 10.88 14.65 42.55
N ALA A 31 10.85 13.44 43.10
CA ALA A 31 10.20 13.08 44.32
C ALA A 31 11.22 12.56 45.35
N THR A 32 11.13 13.09 46.57
CA THR A 32 11.97 12.92 47.74
C THR A 32 12.00 11.49 48.35
N PRO A 33 13.02 11.14 49.16
CA PRO A 33 13.41 9.77 49.41
C PRO A 33 12.62 9.12 50.56
N GLY A 34 11.89 8.08 50.24
CA GLY A 34 11.60 7.04 51.23
C GLY A 34 12.64 5.93 51.08
N ILE A 35 13.38 5.62 52.14
CA ILE A 35 14.36 4.53 52.15
C ILE A 35 13.60 3.20 52.13
N ALA A 36 13.18 2.77 50.97
CA ALA A 36 12.91 1.38 50.70
C ALA A 36 14.20 0.80 50.10
N LEU A 37 14.74 -0.26 50.70
CA LEU A 37 15.77 -1.10 50.10
C LEU A 37 15.15 -1.77 48.85
N ALA A 38 15.00 -0.99 47.83
CA ALA A 38 14.56 -1.48 46.51
C ALA A 38 15.72 -2.31 45.93
N THR A 39 15.45 -3.55 45.63
CA THR A 39 16.35 -4.37 44.82
C THR A 39 16.68 -3.57 43.56
N PRO A 40 17.96 -3.38 43.22
CA PRO A 40 18.33 -2.61 42.01
C PRO A 40 17.59 -3.15 40.80
N SER A 41 16.94 -2.27 40.02
CA SER A 41 16.28 -2.67 38.82
C SER A 41 17.32 -3.13 37.77
N GLU A 42 16.91 -3.92 36.77
CA GLU A 42 17.80 -4.32 35.67
C GLU A 42 18.41 -3.09 34.99
N ASP A 43 17.66 -2.00 34.89
CA ASP A 43 18.12 -0.71 34.35
C ASP A 43 19.19 -0.05 35.24
N ASP A 44 19.11 -0.20 36.58
CA ASP A 44 20.13 0.31 37.51
C ASP A 44 21.42 -0.49 37.38
N ILE A 45 21.32 -1.80 37.23
CA ILE A 45 22.46 -2.69 36.99
C ILE A 45 23.13 -2.37 35.64
N ALA A 46 22.33 -2.18 34.60
CA ALA A 46 22.85 -1.80 33.30
C ALA A 46 23.59 -0.46 33.32
N ARG A 47 23.01 0.56 33.96
CA ARG A 47 23.65 1.87 34.15
C ARG A 47 24.95 1.79 34.97
N ALA A 48 24.99 0.97 35.97
CA ALA A 48 26.21 0.77 36.78
C ALA A 48 27.33 0.10 35.95
N ARG A 49 27.01 -0.86 35.10
CA ARG A 49 27.98 -1.50 34.20
C ARG A 49 28.50 -0.51 33.15
N GLU A 50 27.64 0.28 32.53
CA GLU A 50 28.04 1.32 31.57
C GLU A 50 28.95 2.35 32.22
N ALA A 51 28.68 2.77 33.46
CA ALA A 51 29.55 3.68 34.21
C ALA A 51 30.92 3.06 34.54
N GLU A 52 30.97 1.76 34.86
CA GLU A 52 32.22 1.04 35.12
C GLU A 52 33.06 0.93 33.83
N ASP A 53 32.44 0.58 32.71
CA ASP A 53 33.11 0.44 31.41
C ASP A 53 33.65 1.79 30.93
N ALA A 54 32.86 2.87 31.04
CA ALA A 54 33.31 4.22 30.72
C ALA A 54 34.51 4.67 31.57
N ALA A 55 34.53 4.28 32.87
CA ALA A 55 35.64 4.63 33.77
C ALA A 55 37.01 4.00 33.35
N LYS A 56 36.96 2.87 32.63
CA LYS A 56 38.16 2.17 32.14
C LYS A 56 38.70 2.79 30.86
N MET A 57 37.95 3.59 30.14
CA MET A 57 38.33 4.18 28.87
C MET A 57 39.25 5.41 29.00
N SER A 58 40.12 5.63 28.05
CA SER A 58 40.84 6.90 27.89
C SER A 58 39.92 7.99 27.29
N VAL A 59 40.28 9.26 27.43
CA VAL A 59 39.53 10.40 26.88
C VAL A 59 39.28 10.20 25.37
N ALA A 60 40.29 9.82 24.62
CA ALA A 60 40.14 9.60 23.17
C ALA A 60 39.18 8.43 22.83
N GLN A 61 39.21 7.36 23.62
CA GLN A 61 38.29 6.25 23.47
C GLN A 61 36.84 6.67 23.78
N ILE A 62 36.64 7.49 24.82
CA ILE A 62 35.32 8.02 25.17
C ILE A 62 34.75 8.90 24.04
N GLU A 63 35.56 9.77 23.46
CA GLU A 63 35.13 10.64 22.36
C GLU A 63 34.73 9.82 21.10
N VAL A 64 35.50 8.78 20.77
CA VAL A 64 35.16 7.86 19.66
C VAL A 64 33.90 7.10 19.94
N GLU A 65 33.74 6.59 21.16
CA GLU A 65 32.55 5.82 21.57
C GLU A 65 31.28 6.69 21.59
N LEU A 66 31.37 7.94 22.04
CA LEU A 66 30.26 8.89 21.94
C LEU A 66 29.76 9.10 20.52
N ALA A 67 30.69 9.21 19.56
CA ALA A 67 30.33 9.31 18.16
C ALA A 67 29.68 8.02 17.64
N SER A 68 30.19 6.85 18.03
CA SER A 68 29.65 5.54 17.67
C SER A 68 28.23 5.34 18.18
N VAL A 69 28.01 5.59 19.46
CA VAL A 69 26.70 5.48 20.14
C VAL A 69 25.64 6.35 19.45
N LYS A 70 25.99 7.58 19.07
CA LYS A 70 25.10 8.48 18.33
C LYS A 70 24.75 7.90 16.97
N THR A 71 25.76 7.43 16.22
CA THR A 71 25.55 6.85 14.87
C THR A 71 24.68 5.60 14.93
N GLU A 72 24.85 4.76 15.94
CA GLU A 72 24.03 3.56 16.13
C GLU A 72 22.56 3.88 16.32
N ALA A 73 22.24 4.87 17.17
CA ALA A 73 20.86 5.32 17.37
C ALA A 73 20.24 5.92 16.10
N GLU A 74 21.02 6.72 15.35
CA GLU A 74 20.60 7.31 14.09
C GLU A 74 20.32 6.24 13.03
N LEU A 75 21.17 5.23 12.90
CA LEU A 75 20.97 4.11 11.98
C LEU A 75 19.74 3.27 12.33
N ALA A 76 19.50 3.02 13.62
CA ALA A 76 18.31 2.31 14.06
C ALA A 76 17.03 3.09 13.73
N LEU A 77 17.03 4.40 13.94
CA LEU A 77 15.92 5.28 13.58
C LEU A 77 15.69 5.30 12.06
N GLN A 78 16.75 5.42 11.26
CA GLN A 78 16.67 5.40 9.81
C GLN A 78 16.06 4.08 9.30
N LYS A 79 16.46 2.93 9.85
CA LYS A 79 15.87 1.64 9.52
C LYS A 79 14.38 1.59 9.84
N ALA A 80 13.98 2.13 11.00
CA ALA A 80 12.56 2.19 11.38
C ALA A 80 11.75 3.08 10.41
N GLN A 81 12.29 4.21 9.99
CA GLN A 81 11.67 5.09 9.00
C GLN A 81 11.54 4.41 7.64
N SER A 82 12.60 3.77 7.15
CA SER A 82 12.58 3.02 5.88
C SER A 82 11.53 1.91 5.91
N ALA A 83 11.47 1.11 6.98
CA ALA A 83 10.47 0.07 7.13
C ALA A 83 9.03 0.62 7.18
N ALA A 84 8.83 1.78 7.78
CA ALA A 84 7.53 2.46 7.79
C ALA A 84 7.13 2.97 6.39
N GLU A 85 8.07 3.47 5.60
CA GLU A 85 7.84 3.88 4.22
C GLU A 85 7.51 2.69 3.32
N GLU A 86 8.22 1.57 3.48
CA GLU A 86 7.92 0.33 2.77
C GLU A 86 6.53 -0.21 3.10
N LEU A 87 6.13 -0.15 4.36
CA LEU A 87 4.76 -0.49 4.78
C LEU A 87 3.72 0.41 4.13
N ASN A 88 3.97 1.71 4.04
CA ASN A 88 3.06 2.65 3.37
C ASN A 88 2.96 2.35 1.87
N GLY A 89 4.08 2.02 1.23
CA GLY A 89 4.13 1.57 -0.16
C GLY A 89 3.31 0.30 -0.39
N ALA A 90 3.46 -0.70 0.49
CA ALA A 90 2.69 -1.94 0.43
C ALA A 90 1.18 -1.72 0.63
N ARG A 91 0.78 -0.83 1.53
CA ARG A 91 -0.63 -0.44 1.75
C ARG A 91 -1.23 0.23 0.51
N TYR A 92 -0.48 1.11 -0.13
CA TYR A 92 -0.91 1.75 -1.37
C TYR A 92 -1.08 0.72 -2.49
N ALA A 93 -0.13 -0.23 -2.63
CA ALA A 93 -0.23 -1.31 -3.60
C ALA A 93 -1.44 -2.22 -3.35
N LEU A 94 -1.76 -2.51 -2.08
CA LEU A 94 -2.95 -3.27 -1.70
C LEU A 94 -4.24 -2.52 -2.07
N ASP A 95 -4.31 -1.22 -1.84
CA ASP A 95 -5.47 -0.41 -2.22
C ASP A 95 -5.71 -0.46 -3.73
N GLN A 96 -4.66 -0.28 -4.53
CA GLN A 96 -4.73 -0.41 -5.99
C GLN A 96 -5.12 -1.81 -6.45
N ALA A 97 -4.53 -2.86 -5.86
CA ALA A 97 -4.89 -4.23 -6.18
C ALA A 97 -6.35 -4.54 -5.82
N THR A 98 -6.84 -3.98 -4.72
CA THR A 98 -8.24 -4.12 -4.28
C THR A 98 -9.21 -3.44 -5.25
N GLN A 99 -8.88 -2.24 -5.72
CA GLN A 99 -9.69 -1.53 -6.73
C GLN A 99 -9.71 -2.30 -8.05
N THR A 100 -8.55 -2.79 -8.49
CA THR A 100 -8.41 -3.60 -9.72
C THR A 100 -9.21 -4.90 -9.62
N ALA A 101 -9.17 -5.59 -8.48
CA ALA A 101 -9.92 -6.83 -8.26
C ALA A 101 -11.44 -6.59 -8.29
N ARG A 102 -11.91 -5.50 -7.68
CA ARG A 102 -13.33 -5.11 -7.71
C ARG A 102 -13.81 -4.80 -9.12
N GLN A 103 -13.00 -4.05 -9.89
CA GLN A 103 -13.34 -3.72 -11.27
C GLN A 103 -13.36 -4.98 -12.14
N ALA A 104 -12.34 -5.82 -12.06
CA ALA A 104 -12.28 -7.07 -12.81
C ALA A 104 -13.44 -8.01 -12.47
N GLN A 105 -13.86 -8.07 -11.21
CA GLN A 105 -15.04 -8.84 -10.82
C GLN A 105 -16.34 -8.27 -11.41
N ALA A 106 -16.51 -6.95 -11.38
CA ALA A 106 -17.68 -6.31 -11.97
C ALA A 106 -17.74 -6.53 -13.50
N ASP A 107 -16.61 -6.49 -14.19
CA ASP A 107 -16.52 -6.75 -15.62
C ASP A 107 -16.82 -8.23 -15.95
N ALA A 108 -16.34 -9.16 -15.12
CA ALA A 108 -16.65 -10.59 -15.24
C ALA A 108 -18.14 -10.88 -15.02
N ASP A 109 -18.74 -10.28 -14.00
CA ASP A 109 -20.17 -10.43 -13.69
C ASP A 109 -21.03 -9.87 -14.84
N LYS A 110 -20.65 -8.73 -15.42
CA LYS A 110 -21.31 -8.14 -16.58
C LYS A 110 -21.17 -9.04 -17.81
N ALA A 111 -19.97 -9.50 -18.13
CA ALA A 111 -19.73 -10.37 -19.28
C ALA A 111 -20.51 -11.68 -19.17
N LYS A 112 -20.60 -12.25 -17.96
CA LYS A 112 -21.43 -13.42 -17.66
C LYS A 112 -22.92 -13.13 -17.86
N ALA A 113 -23.41 -11.99 -17.40
CA ALA A 113 -24.80 -11.59 -17.58
C ALA A 113 -25.15 -11.40 -19.08
N ASP A 114 -24.25 -10.78 -19.85
CA ASP A 114 -24.40 -10.59 -21.30
C ASP A 114 -24.43 -11.95 -22.04
N TYR A 115 -23.57 -12.88 -21.65
CA TYR A 115 -23.57 -14.25 -22.17
C TYR A 115 -24.89 -14.99 -21.86
N GLU A 116 -25.36 -14.95 -20.59
CA GLU A 116 -26.64 -15.58 -20.20
C GLU A 116 -27.84 -14.93 -20.91
N ALA A 117 -27.82 -13.63 -21.13
CA ALA A 117 -28.84 -12.94 -21.90
C ALA A 117 -28.84 -13.42 -23.37
N GLY A 118 -27.67 -13.55 -24.00
CA GLY A 118 -27.53 -14.10 -25.34
C GLY A 118 -28.03 -15.53 -25.47
N LYS A 119 -27.76 -16.39 -24.48
CA LYS A 119 -28.30 -17.77 -24.43
C LYS A 119 -29.83 -17.78 -24.38
N LYS A 120 -30.44 -16.91 -23.56
CA LYS A 120 -31.90 -16.79 -23.49
C LYS A 120 -32.50 -16.32 -24.80
N GLU A 121 -31.83 -15.41 -25.52
CA GLU A 121 -32.25 -14.96 -26.82
C GLU A 121 -32.26 -16.11 -27.83
N ILE A 122 -31.22 -16.93 -27.88
CA ILE A 122 -31.18 -18.13 -28.76
C ILE A 122 -32.27 -19.13 -28.34
N ALA A 123 -32.47 -19.38 -27.05
CA ALA A 123 -33.50 -20.28 -26.56
C ALA A 123 -34.92 -19.83 -27.00
N SER A 124 -35.16 -18.50 -26.98
CA SER A 124 -36.46 -17.96 -27.44
C SER A 124 -36.66 -18.16 -28.96
N ILE A 125 -35.61 -18.01 -29.75
CA ILE A 125 -35.63 -18.28 -31.19
C ILE A 125 -35.93 -19.76 -31.47
N ALA A 126 -35.24 -20.66 -30.74
CA ALA A 126 -35.48 -22.10 -30.88
C ALA A 126 -36.93 -22.49 -30.52
N GLN A 127 -37.48 -21.87 -29.47
CA GLN A 127 -38.89 -22.09 -29.10
C GLN A 127 -39.86 -21.59 -30.16
N THR A 128 -39.58 -20.43 -30.74
CA THR A 128 -40.41 -19.89 -31.83
C THR A 128 -40.35 -20.80 -33.06
N ALA A 129 -39.13 -21.18 -33.45
CA ALA A 129 -38.94 -22.10 -34.57
C ALA A 129 -39.65 -23.47 -34.34
N TYR A 130 -39.60 -23.98 -33.10
CA TYR A 130 -40.30 -25.24 -32.76
C TYR A 130 -41.83 -25.10 -32.83
N ARG A 131 -42.39 -23.97 -32.37
CA ARG A 131 -43.83 -23.70 -32.42
C ARG A 131 -44.33 -23.50 -33.85
N GLU A 132 -43.54 -22.83 -34.66
CA GLU A 132 -43.92 -22.46 -36.02
C GLU A 132 -43.57 -23.54 -37.06
N GLY A 133 -42.57 -24.39 -36.77
CA GLY A 133 -42.06 -25.40 -37.71
C GLY A 133 -42.15 -26.86 -37.27
N GLY A 134 -42.80 -27.12 -36.11
CA GLY A 134 -42.81 -28.44 -35.47
C GLY A 134 -43.65 -29.54 -36.18
N SER A 135 -44.36 -29.24 -37.28
CA SER A 135 -44.96 -30.27 -38.11
C SER A 135 -44.36 -30.25 -39.51
N SER A 136 -43.54 -31.23 -39.80
CA SER A 136 -42.93 -31.42 -41.12
C SER A 136 -44.00 -31.58 -42.25
N LEU A 137 -45.26 -31.75 -41.90
CA LEU A 137 -46.40 -31.81 -42.83
C LEU A 137 -46.98 -30.42 -43.13
N ASP A 138 -46.93 -29.48 -42.20
CA ASP A 138 -47.35 -28.10 -42.38
C ASP A 138 -46.41 -27.32 -43.30
N SER A 139 -45.15 -27.70 -43.37
CA SER A 139 -44.17 -27.13 -44.33
C SER A 139 -44.49 -27.51 -45.79
N LEU A 140 -45.25 -28.56 -46.04
CA LEU A 140 -45.70 -28.98 -47.36
C LEU A 140 -47.08 -28.39 -47.76
N ALA A 141 -47.87 -27.91 -46.82
CA ALA A 141 -49.18 -27.32 -47.04
C ALA A 141 -49.15 -26.14 -48.05
N PRO A 142 -48.13 -25.25 -48.05
CA PRO A 142 -48.01 -24.17 -49.04
C PRO A 142 -47.78 -24.65 -50.47
N TYR A 143 -47.24 -25.85 -50.66
CA TYR A 143 -46.97 -26.43 -51.99
C TYR A 143 -48.21 -27.08 -52.58
N LEU A 144 -49.23 -27.31 -51.72
CA LEU A 144 -50.49 -27.94 -52.12
C LEU A 144 -51.61 -26.92 -52.43
N SER A 145 -51.38 -25.61 -52.22
CA SER A 145 -52.34 -24.55 -52.52
C SER A 145 -52.06 -23.89 -53.83
N SER A 146 -53.10 -23.50 -54.58
CA SER A 146 -53.05 -23.00 -55.95
C SER A 146 -52.38 -21.63 -56.17
N ASP A 147 -51.94 -20.96 -55.08
CA ASP A 147 -51.13 -19.70 -55.13
C ASP A 147 -49.62 -19.94 -54.98
N GLY A 148 -49.23 -21.13 -55.27
CA GLY A 148 -48.00 -21.82 -54.79
C GLY A 148 -46.66 -21.15 -54.98
N LEU A 149 -46.29 -20.67 -56.13
CA LEU A 149 -44.89 -20.30 -56.41
C LEU A 149 -44.43 -19.01 -55.73
N ARG A 150 -45.24 -17.94 -55.70
CA ARG A 150 -44.89 -16.67 -55.06
C ARG A 150 -44.80 -16.81 -53.52
N THR A 151 -45.71 -17.62 -52.97
CA THR A 151 -45.76 -17.90 -51.54
C THR A 151 -44.58 -18.77 -51.08
N VAL A 152 -44.12 -19.68 -51.96
CA VAL A 152 -42.95 -20.53 -51.75
C VAL A 152 -41.67 -19.72 -51.74
N GLU A 153 -41.45 -18.84 -52.74
CA GLU A 153 -40.30 -17.96 -52.81
C GLU A 153 -40.22 -17.02 -51.59
N THR A 154 -41.36 -16.43 -51.20
CA THR A 154 -41.42 -15.56 -49.99
C THR A 154 -41.11 -16.33 -48.74
N LYS A 155 -41.62 -17.54 -48.58
CA LYS A 155 -41.35 -18.41 -47.41
C LYS A 155 -39.90 -18.91 -47.42
N GLN A 156 -39.37 -19.29 -48.56
CA GLN A 156 -37.97 -19.67 -48.69
C GLN A 156 -37.04 -18.51 -48.27
N ALA A 157 -37.27 -17.31 -48.82
CA ALA A 157 -36.53 -16.12 -48.47
C ALA A 157 -36.66 -15.78 -46.96
N THR A 158 -37.80 -16.00 -46.37
CA THR A 158 -38.02 -15.81 -44.90
C THR A 158 -37.23 -16.84 -44.09
N LEU A 159 -37.23 -18.11 -44.52
CA LEU A 159 -36.45 -19.17 -43.84
C LEU A 159 -34.97 -18.96 -43.97
N ASP A 160 -34.48 -18.52 -45.14
CA ASP A 160 -33.07 -18.21 -45.34
C ASP A 160 -32.63 -17.00 -44.49
N SER A 161 -33.47 -15.96 -44.43
CA SER A 161 -33.25 -14.79 -43.59
C SER A 161 -33.26 -15.16 -42.09
N PHE A 162 -34.18 -16.03 -41.67
CA PHE A 162 -34.25 -16.52 -40.29
C PHE A 162 -33.04 -17.35 -39.93
N SER A 163 -32.61 -18.27 -40.80
CA SER A 163 -31.42 -19.10 -40.63
C SER A 163 -30.14 -18.25 -40.56
N ALA A 164 -30.02 -17.25 -41.43
CA ALA A 164 -28.89 -16.32 -41.37
C ALA A 164 -28.87 -15.52 -40.08
N SER A 165 -30.03 -15.02 -39.61
CA SER A 165 -30.15 -14.30 -38.33
C SER A 165 -29.81 -15.18 -37.15
N ALA A 166 -30.27 -16.45 -37.14
CA ALA A 166 -29.95 -17.41 -36.08
C ALA A 166 -28.43 -17.70 -36.03
N ASN A 167 -27.79 -17.90 -37.16
CA ASN A 167 -26.34 -18.12 -37.24
C ASN A 167 -25.53 -16.92 -36.71
N ILE A 168 -25.91 -15.70 -37.05
CA ILE A 168 -25.27 -14.48 -36.51
C ILE A 168 -25.41 -14.41 -34.98
N LYS A 169 -26.60 -14.72 -34.45
CA LYS A 169 -26.84 -14.73 -33.01
C LYS A 169 -26.04 -15.83 -32.27
N MET A 170 -25.95 -17.01 -32.88
CA MET A 170 -25.11 -18.09 -32.34
C MET A 170 -23.63 -17.71 -32.31
N GLN A 171 -23.11 -17.09 -33.37
CA GLN A 171 -21.73 -16.58 -33.39
C GLN A 171 -21.52 -15.49 -32.31
N LYS A 172 -22.49 -14.58 -32.14
CA LYS A 172 -22.46 -13.57 -31.11
C LYS A 172 -22.38 -14.20 -29.71
N VAL A 173 -23.19 -15.24 -29.42
CA VAL A 173 -23.18 -15.91 -28.12
C VAL A 173 -21.86 -16.66 -27.89
N ALA A 174 -21.29 -17.29 -28.91
CA ALA A 174 -19.96 -17.90 -28.82
C ALA A 174 -18.86 -16.85 -28.51
N ALA A 175 -18.96 -15.67 -29.12
CA ALA A 175 -18.04 -14.57 -28.79
C ALA A 175 -18.24 -14.05 -27.36
N LEU A 176 -19.48 -13.92 -26.89
CA LEU A 176 -19.80 -13.53 -25.50
C LEU A 176 -19.30 -14.54 -24.49
N GLU A 177 -19.35 -15.85 -24.80
CA GLU A 177 -18.78 -16.90 -23.96
C GLU A 177 -17.26 -16.72 -23.81
N GLN A 178 -16.56 -16.48 -24.90
CA GLN A 178 -15.11 -16.22 -24.86
C GLN A 178 -14.78 -14.98 -24.03
N VAL A 179 -15.55 -13.90 -24.19
CA VAL A 179 -15.37 -12.68 -23.39
C VAL A 179 -15.62 -12.98 -21.91
N ALA A 180 -16.69 -13.72 -21.57
CA ALA A 180 -17.00 -14.09 -20.20
C ALA A 180 -15.86 -14.92 -19.56
N ASN A 181 -15.29 -15.87 -20.29
CA ASN A 181 -14.16 -16.67 -19.83
C ASN A 181 -12.92 -15.80 -19.59
N VAL A 182 -12.55 -14.94 -20.55
CA VAL A 182 -11.39 -14.03 -20.40
C VAL A 182 -11.58 -13.08 -19.22
N MET A 183 -12.76 -12.51 -19.03
CA MET A 183 -13.05 -11.61 -17.91
C MET A 183 -13.04 -12.35 -16.56
N ASN A 184 -13.54 -13.58 -16.52
CA ASN A 184 -13.45 -14.43 -15.35
C ASN A 184 -11.98 -14.74 -14.97
N ASP A 185 -11.15 -15.11 -15.94
CA ASP A 185 -9.73 -15.36 -15.70
C ASP A 185 -9.00 -14.09 -15.24
N ALA A 186 -9.35 -12.93 -15.78
CA ALA A 186 -8.82 -11.65 -15.34
C ALA A 186 -9.22 -11.34 -13.90
N ALA A 187 -10.48 -11.63 -13.50
CA ALA A 187 -10.94 -11.46 -12.12
C ALA A 187 -10.19 -12.38 -11.15
N VAL A 188 -9.99 -13.65 -11.50
CA VAL A 188 -9.22 -14.61 -10.68
C VAL A 188 -7.77 -14.13 -10.50
N GLN A 189 -7.13 -13.67 -11.57
CA GLN A 189 -5.77 -13.13 -11.50
C GLN A 189 -5.69 -11.86 -10.65
N ALA A 190 -6.67 -10.97 -10.75
CA ALA A 190 -6.72 -9.75 -9.96
C ALA A 190 -6.94 -10.05 -8.45
N GLN A 191 -7.78 -11.03 -8.12
CA GLN A 191 -7.95 -11.52 -6.74
C GLN A 191 -6.67 -12.14 -6.20
N ALA A 192 -5.96 -12.93 -7.00
CA ALA A 192 -4.67 -13.50 -6.59
C ALA A 192 -3.63 -12.40 -6.30
N LYS A 193 -3.57 -11.35 -7.12
CA LYS A 193 -2.71 -10.19 -6.86
C LYS A 193 -3.09 -9.44 -5.59
N GLN A 194 -4.39 -9.27 -5.33
CA GLN A 194 -4.87 -8.67 -4.09
C GLN A 194 -4.47 -9.50 -2.87
N ALA A 195 -4.60 -10.81 -2.93
CA ALA A 195 -4.20 -11.71 -1.85
C ALA A 195 -2.68 -11.63 -1.59
N ALA A 196 -1.86 -11.59 -2.64
CA ALA A 196 -0.42 -11.41 -2.53
C ALA A 196 -0.07 -10.04 -1.89
N ALA A 197 -0.74 -8.96 -2.30
CA ALA A 197 -0.54 -7.64 -1.72
C ALA A 197 -0.98 -7.59 -0.24
N THR A 198 -1.99 -8.34 0.16
CA THR A 198 -2.40 -8.48 1.57
C THR A 198 -1.29 -9.14 2.39
N ALA A 199 -0.75 -10.24 1.91
CA ALA A 199 0.36 -10.94 2.57
C ALA A 199 1.62 -10.04 2.69
N GLU A 200 1.90 -9.24 1.67
CA GLU A 200 3.01 -8.26 1.72
C GLU A 200 2.78 -7.21 2.80
N VAL A 201 1.57 -6.66 2.94
CA VAL A 201 1.24 -5.70 4.01
C VAL A 201 1.41 -6.33 5.39
N GLU A 202 1.04 -7.60 5.58
CA GLU A 202 1.25 -8.31 6.84
C GLU A 202 2.74 -8.45 7.16
N ALA A 203 3.55 -8.87 6.19
CA ALA A 203 5.00 -8.99 6.33
C ALA A 203 5.66 -7.65 6.66
N ARG A 204 5.33 -6.58 5.91
CA ARG A 204 5.87 -5.24 6.15
C ARG A 204 5.40 -4.64 7.47
N THR A 205 4.22 -5.00 7.94
CA THR A 205 3.72 -4.58 9.26
C THR A 205 4.59 -5.17 10.37
N ALA A 206 4.89 -6.47 10.29
CA ALA A 206 5.76 -7.13 11.27
C ALA A 206 7.18 -6.54 11.25
N GLU A 207 7.73 -6.28 10.06
CA GLU A 207 9.04 -5.66 9.88
C GLU A 207 9.10 -4.25 10.46
N ALA A 208 8.12 -3.40 10.16
CA ALA A 208 8.03 -2.04 10.68
C ALA A 208 7.89 -2.01 12.22
N GLN A 209 7.10 -2.92 12.78
CA GLN A 209 6.98 -3.05 14.24
C GLN A 209 8.30 -3.48 14.88
N SER A 210 8.98 -4.46 14.29
CA SER A 210 10.29 -4.94 14.77
C SER A 210 11.34 -3.82 14.71
N ALA A 211 11.43 -3.11 13.58
CA ALA A 211 12.35 -2.01 13.41
C ALA A 211 12.07 -0.84 14.36
N ALA A 212 10.80 -0.51 14.60
CA ALA A 212 10.41 0.52 15.55
C ALA A 212 10.78 0.14 17.00
N SER A 213 10.56 -1.13 17.38
CA SER A 213 10.95 -1.64 18.70
C SER A 213 12.47 -1.63 18.88
N ALA A 214 13.22 -2.03 17.85
CA ALA A 214 14.67 -1.98 17.87
C ALA A 214 15.20 -0.53 17.99
N ALA A 215 14.60 0.42 17.27
CA ALA A 215 14.95 1.84 17.37
C ALA A 215 14.68 2.41 18.75
N ALA A 216 13.54 2.08 19.37
CA ALA A 216 13.22 2.50 20.73
C ALA A 216 14.21 1.93 21.77
N SER A 217 14.55 0.65 21.63
CA SER A 217 15.55 -0.01 22.47
C SER A 217 16.95 0.62 22.29
N ALA A 218 17.36 0.84 21.04
CA ALA A 218 18.62 1.49 20.74
C ALA A 218 18.69 2.90 21.35
N GLN A 219 17.64 3.71 21.24
CA GLN A 219 17.59 5.03 21.86
C GLN A 219 17.77 4.98 23.38
N THR A 220 17.09 4.04 24.07
CA THR A 220 17.17 3.91 25.52
C THR A 220 18.58 3.47 25.96
N MET A 221 19.15 2.46 25.29
CA MET A 221 20.48 1.95 25.61
C MET A 221 21.56 2.98 25.30
N THR A 222 21.49 3.65 24.16
CA THR A 222 22.45 4.66 23.76
C THR A 222 22.38 5.91 24.65
N ALA A 223 21.20 6.29 25.12
CA ALA A 223 21.06 7.39 26.09
C ALA A 223 21.78 7.09 27.42
N ALA A 224 21.55 5.91 27.99
CA ALA A 224 22.21 5.50 29.24
C ALA A 224 23.74 5.43 29.07
N ARG A 225 24.21 4.83 27.96
CA ARG A 225 25.64 4.73 27.66
C ARG A 225 26.27 6.10 27.43
N ARG A 226 25.58 6.99 26.67
CA ARG A 226 26.03 8.36 26.46
C ARG A 226 26.18 9.12 27.79
N ASP A 227 25.18 9.04 28.66
CA ASP A 227 25.24 9.73 29.94
C ASP A 227 26.42 9.27 30.83
N ALA A 228 26.70 7.96 30.87
CA ALA A 228 27.86 7.41 31.54
C ALA A 228 29.19 7.92 30.96
N LEU A 229 29.31 7.92 29.62
CA LEU A 229 30.49 8.39 28.90
C LEU A 229 30.73 9.89 29.10
N VAL A 230 29.68 10.72 29.04
CA VAL A 230 29.77 12.17 29.23
C VAL A 230 30.18 12.50 30.69
N GLN A 231 29.65 11.80 31.68
CA GLN A 231 30.05 11.98 33.08
C GLN A 231 31.50 11.61 33.29
N GLU A 232 31.99 10.52 32.71
CA GLU A 232 33.38 10.10 32.81
C GLU A 232 34.31 11.05 32.07
N LEU A 233 33.92 11.54 30.90
CA LEU A 233 34.70 12.54 30.15
C LEU A 233 34.83 13.84 30.94
N ALA A 234 33.73 14.31 31.56
CA ALA A 234 33.75 15.48 32.43
C ALA A 234 34.74 15.31 33.61
N ARG A 235 34.75 14.13 34.24
CA ARG A 235 35.71 13.82 35.31
C ARG A 235 37.15 13.81 34.86
N LYS A 236 37.44 13.16 33.71
CA LYS A 236 38.79 13.04 33.15
C LYS A 236 39.34 14.36 32.60
N GLN A 237 38.49 15.21 32.06
CA GLN A 237 38.85 16.53 31.57
C GLN A 237 38.80 17.63 32.64
N ASN A 238 38.37 17.29 33.84
CA ASN A 238 38.17 18.24 34.96
C ASN A 238 37.25 19.42 34.55
N THR A 239 36.17 19.10 33.84
CA THR A 239 35.19 20.05 33.33
C THR A 239 33.77 19.67 33.76
N THR A 240 32.78 20.42 33.34
CA THR A 240 31.39 20.12 33.65
C THR A 240 30.67 19.38 32.53
N VAL A 241 29.66 18.60 32.87
CA VAL A 241 28.80 17.90 31.88
C VAL A 241 28.12 18.88 30.96
N GLU A 242 27.73 20.06 31.43
CA GLU A 242 27.10 21.12 30.68
C GLU A 242 28.00 21.65 29.55
N LEU A 243 29.29 21.85 29.84
CA LEU A 243 30.26 22.30 28.83
C LEU A 243 30.50 21.25 27.73
N ILE A 244 30.51 19.97 28.08
CA ILE A 244 30.62 18.87 27.14
C ILE A 244 29.38 18.82 26.23
N ASN A 245 28.18 18.87 26.81
CA ASN A 245 26.93 18.88 26.07
C ASN A 245 26.85 20.11 25.14
N GLN A 246 27.30 21.28 25.59
CA GLN A 246 27.32 22.50 24.78
C GLN A 246 28.28 22.36 23.56
N ARG A 247 29.49 21.81 23.79
CA ARG A 247 30.42 21.53 22.71
C ARG A 247 29.88 20.53 21.67
N GLU A 248 29.21 19.47 22.14
CA GLU A 248 28.54 18.51 21.22
C GLU A 248 27.45 19.18 20.40
N ALA A 249 26.62 20.03 21.02
CA ALA A 249 25.57 20.77 20.32
C ALA A 249 26.13 21.73 19.27
N ASP A 250 27.22 22.44 19.58
CA ASP A 250 27.89 23.33 18.65
C ASP A 250 28.50 22.59 17.45
N LEU A 251 29.13 21.43 17.69
CA LEU A 251 29.66 20.58 16.62
C LEU A 251 28.55 20.03 15.72
N GLU A 252 27.41 19.67 16.31
CA GLU A 252 26.24 19.21 15.56
C GLU A 252 25.66 20.33 14.69
N ALA A 253 25.50 21.52 15.24
CA ALA A 253 25.02 22.68 14.49
C ALA A 253 25.96 23.01 13.30
N GLN A 254 27.28 22.89 13.47
CA GLN A 254 28.24 23.06 12.39
C GLN A 254 28.09 22.00 11.29
N ARG A 255 27.90 20.72 11.67
CA ARG A 255 27.66 19.63 10.70
C ARG A 255 26.38 19.84 9.91
N GLN A 256 25.31 20.23 10.59
CA GLN A 256 24.02 20.51 9.94
C GLN A 256 24.11 21.71 8.99
N ALA A 257 24.80 22.76 9.39
CA ALA A 257 25.03 23.93 8.53
C ALA A 257 25.83 23.55 7.28
N ALA A 258 26.91 22.77 7.43
CA ALA A 258 27.70 22.28 6.31
C ALA A 258 26.92 21.36 5.37
N ALA A 259 26.09 20.47 5.92
CA ALA A 259 25.22 19.59 5.15
C ALA A 259 24.14 20.39 4.38
N ALA A 260 23.54 21.39 5.01
CA ALA A 260 22.56 22.27 4.36
C ALA A 260 23.21 23.09 3.23
N GLU A 261 24.42 23.55 3.39
CA GLU A 261 25.17 24.26 2.34
C GLU A 261 25.51 23.33 1.17
N ALA A 262 25.99 22.12 1.45
CA ALA A 262 26.23 21.10 0.43
C ALA A 262 24.97 20.74 -0.36
N ALA A 263 23.81 20.60 0.33
CA ALA A 263 22.53 20.36 -0.32
C ALA A 263 22.10 21.52 -1.22
N ARG A 264 22.30 22.77 -0.79
CA ARG A 264 22.03 23.96 -1.63
C ARG A 264 22.90 23.99 -2.87
N GLN A 265 24.19 23.69 -2.72
CA GLN A 265 25.15 23.63 -3.86
C GLN A 265 24.76 22.52 -4.83
N ALA A 266 24.36 21.34 -4.34
CA ALA A 266 23.90 20.24 -5.17
C ALA A 266 22.62 20.60 -5.95
N ALA A 267 21.64 21.20 -5.28
CA ALA A 267 20.40 21.66 -5.91
C ALA A 267 20.66 22.76 -6.97
N ALA A 268 21.56 23.69 -6.70
CA ALA A 268 21.95 24.72 -7.67
C ALA A 268 22.66 24.12 -8.90
N ALA A 269 23.54 23.14 -8.70
CA ALA A 269 24.21 22.43 -9.78
C ALA A 269 23.22 21.62 -10.64
N GLU A 270 22.22 21.01 -10.02
CA GLU A 270 21.19 20.28 -10.73
C GLU A 270 20.28 21.23 -11.55
N ALA A 271 19.86 22.34 -10.96
CA ALA A 271 19.09 23.37 -11.66
C ALA A 271 19.86 23.95 -12.87
N ALA A 272 21.17 24.17 -12.73
CA ALA A 272 22.02 24.60 -13.83
C ALA A 272 22.11 23.56 -14.95
N ARG A 273 22.20 22.27 -14.63
CA ARG A 273 22.18 21.18 -15.63
C ARG A 273 20.85 21.11 -16.36
N GLN A 274 19.73 21.24 -15.63
CA GLN A 274 18.40 21.25 -16.23
C GLN A 274 18.20 22.46 -17.16
N ALA A 275 18.65 23.64 -16.76
CA ALA A 275 18.60 24.84 -17.59
C ALA A 275 19.42 24.70 -18.87
N ALA A 276 20.65 24.17 -18.77
CA ALA A 276 21.50 23.91 -19.92
C ALA A 276 20.90 22.86 -20.89
N ALA A 277 20.29 21.80 -20.34
CA ALA A 277 19.59 20.79 -21.15
C ALA A 277 18.37 21.37 -21.87
N ALA A 278 17.60 22.24 -21.19
CA ALA A 278 16.46 22.91 -21.78
C ALA A 278 16.87 23.89 -22.90
N GLU A 279 17.98 24.58 -22.74
CA GLU A 279 18.54 25.47 -23.77
C GLU A 279 19.03 24.68 -24.98
N ALA A 280 19.77 23.58 -24.76
CA ALA A 280 20.20 22.69 -25.84
C ALA A 280 19.03 22.10 -26.62
N ALA A 281 17.94 21.73 -25.94
CA ALA A 281 16.73 21.24 -26.59
C ALA A 281 16.02 22.31 -27.44
N ARG A 282 16.03 23.57 -27.01
CA ARG A 282 15.50 24.68 -27.82
C ARG A 282 16.34 24.96 -29.06
N GLN A 283 17.67 24.89 -28.96
CA GLN A 283 18.58 25.06 -30.09
C GLN A 283 18.47 23.91 -31.12
N ALA A 284 18.14 22.70 -30.68
CA ALA A 284 17.92 21.56 -31.58
C ALA A 284 16.59 21.61 -32.35
N GLN A 285 15.64 22.47 -31.92
CA GLN A 285 14.33 22.65 -32.56
C GLN A 285 14.27 23.89 -33.48
N SER A 286 15.30 24.71 -33.52
CA SER A 286 15.43 25.86 -34.41
C SER A 286 16.26 25.52 -35.62
#